data_50eab15485c1aaad66912bf4f5c9c86a
#
_entry.id   50eab15485c1aaad66912bf4f5c9c86a
#
_cell.length_a   1.000
_cell.length_b   1.000
_cell.length_c   1.000
_cell.angle_alpha   90.00
_cell.angle_beta   90.00
_cell.angle_gamma   90.00
#
_symmetry.space_group_name_H-M   'P 1'
#
loop_
_entity.id
_entity.type
_entity.pdbx_description
1 polymer ?
#
loop_
_entity_poly.entity_id
_entity_poly.type
_entity_poly.pdbx_seq_one_letter_code
_entity_poly.pdbx_strand_id
1 'polypeptide(L)'
;MIVDFSSINPLNWENHKKPTPINRTQAVIYEIHVRDFSASEDSGIKNKGKYLAFTEKDTKTPDGVVTGLDHLKDLGVTHVHLLPVFDFASIDETKGGYNWGYDPYLYNVLEGFLCY
;
A
#
# COMPACT_ATOMS: atom_id res chain seq x y z
N MET A 1 -10.65 -12.89 16.86
CA MET A 1 -11.23 -11.54 17.12
C MET A 1 -12.64 -11.51 16.56
N ILE A 2 -13.61 -11.01 17.30
CA ILE A 2 -14.97 -10.77 16.80
C ILE A 2 -15.04 -9.27 16.48
N VAL A 3 -15.34 -8.93 15.25
CA VAL A 3 -15.34 -7.55 14.73
C VAL A 3 -16.70 -7.23 14.16
N ASP A 4 -17.25 -6.07 14.51
CA ASP A 4 -18.41 -5.49 13.83
C ASP A 4 -17.92 -4.71 12.60
N PHE A 5 -18.13 -5.27 11.41
CA PHE A 5 -17.71 -4.65 10.16
C PHE A 5 -18.35 -3.30 9.90
N SER A 6 -19.55 -3.04 10.43
CA SER A 6 -20.21 -1.74 10.25
C SER A 6 -19.48 -0.60 10.97
N SER A 7 -18.80 -0.93 12.07
CA SER A 7 -18.08 0.07 12.89
C SER A 7 -16.67 0.41 12.40
N ILE A 8 -16.12 -0.36 11.46
CA ILE A 8 -14.73 -0.20 10.98
C ILE A 8 -14.65 0.32 9.55
N ASN A 9 -15.77 0.55 8.90
CA ASN A 9 -15.78 1.10 7.56
C ASN A 9 -15.18 2.51 7.52
N PRO A 10 -14.34 2.80 6.52
CA PRO A 10 -13.88 4.17 6.30
C PRO A 10 -15.03 5.14 6.07
N LEU A 11 -14.78 6.42 6.36
CA LEU A 11 -15.76 7.48 6.11
C LEU A 11 -16.19 7.46 4.63
N ASN A 12 -17.50 7.54 4.37
CA ASN A 12 -18.13 7.47 3.03
C ASN A 12 -17.96 6.12 2.31
N TRP A 13 -17.69 5.02 3.01
CA TRP A 13 -17.57 3.70 2.40
C TRP A 13 -18.79 3.28 1.58
N GLU A 14 -20.00 3.60 2.07
CA GLU A 14 -21.25 3.26 1.38
C GLU A 14 -21.38 3.95 0.01
N ASN A 15 -20.73 5.08 -0.16
CA ASN A 15 -20.75 5.85 -1.41
C ASN A 15 -19.59 5.49 -2.35
N HIS A 16 -18.68 4.60 -1.90
CA HIS A 16 -17.54 4.20 -2.69
C HIS A 16 -17.97 3.39 -3.91
N LYS A 17 -17.60 3.88 -5.09
CA LYS A 17 -17.81 3.17 -6.35
C LYS A 17 -16.53 2.49 -6.78
N LYS A 18 -16.59 1.17 -6.99
CA LYS A 18 -15.48 0.43 -7.58
C LYS A 18 -15.18 0.95 -8.99
N PRO A 19 -13.91 0.99 -9.39
CA PRO A 19 -13.55 1.27 -10.78
C PRO A 19 -14.25 0.28 -11.73
N THR A 20 -14.60 0.77 -12.93
CA THR A 20 -15.17 -0.11 -13.96
C THR A 20 -14.12 -1.16 -14.37
N PRO A 21 -14.46 -2.45 -14.38
CA PRO A 21 -13.55 -3.48 -14.84
C PRO A 21 -13.13 -3.21 -16.30
N ILE A 22 -11.83 -3.35 -16.55
CA ILE A 22 -11.27 -3.28 -17.90
C ILE A 22 -11.14 -4.68 -18.51
N ASN A 23 -10.93 -4.75 -19.83
CA ASN A 23 -10.62 -6.02 -20.46
C ASN A 23 -9.28 -6.55 -19.91
N ARG A 24 -9.21 -7.85 -19.63
CA ARG A 24 -8.00 -8.50 -19.07
C ARG A 24 -6.74 -8.25 -19.90
N THR A 25 -6.87 -8.15 -21.20
CA THR A 25 -5.76 -7.86 -22.12
C THR A 25 -5.24 -6.40 -22.05
N GLN A 26 -5.99 -5.52 -21.39
CA GLN A 26 -5.63 -4.12 -21.16
C GLN A 26 -5.09 -3.89 -19.75
N ALA A 27 -5.07 -4.94 -18.91
CA ALA A 27 -4.58 -4.82 -17.55
C ALA A 27 -3.04 -4.64 -17.55
N VAL A 28 -2.59 -3.59 -16.89
CA VAL A 28 -1.17 -3.35 -16.55
C VAL A 28 -1.05 -3.55 -15.05
N ILE A 29 -0.45 -4.66 -14.66
CA ILE A 29 -0.31 -5.05 -13.25
C ILE A 29 1.10 -4.70 -12.79
N TYR A 30 1.20 -4.01 -11.68
CA TYR A 30 2.46 -3.64 -11.04
C TYR A 30 2.52 -4.22 -9.63
N GLU A 31 3.47 -5.11 -9.39
CA GLU A 31 3.67 -5.72 -8.08
C GLU A 31 4.54 -4.80 -7.21
N ILE A 32 4.10 -4.53 -5.97
CA ILE A 32 4.72 -3.56 -5.07
C ILE A 32 4.76 -4.11 -3.65
N HIS A 33 5.91 -3.95 -3.00
CA HIS A 33 6.03 -4.08 -1.55
C HIS A 33 5.64 -2.75 -0.89
N VAL A 34 4.75 -2.77 0.11
CA VAL A 34 4.21 -1.56 0.75
C VAL A 34 5.34 -0.68 1.29
N ARG A 35 6.29 -1.27 2.01
CA ARG A 35 7.43 -0.53 2.56
C ARG A 35 8.29 0.08 1.45
N ASP A 36 8.68 -0.71 0.47
CA ASP A 36 9.67 -0.30 -0.54
C ASP A 36 9.13 0.74 -1.52
N PHE A 37 7.81 0.80 -1.67
CA PHE A 37 7.14 1.82 -2.48
C PHE A 37 7.55 3.26 -2.12
N SER A 38 7.85 3.51 -0.85
CA SER A 38 8.08 4.88 -0.36
C SER A 38 9.26 5.02 0.60
N ALA A 39 10.00 3.94 0.87
CA ALA A 39 11.05 3.93 1.90
C ALA A 39 12.28 4.80 1.57
N SER A 40 12.50 5.12 0.27
CA SER A 40 13.62 5.98 -0.13
C SER A 40 13.51 7.36 0.51
N GLU A 41 14.65 7.88 0.99
CA GLU A 41 14.72 9.24 1.54
C GLU A 41 14.31 10.31 0.52
N ASP A 42 14.60 10.06 -0.74
CA ASP A 42 14.32 10.98 -1.85
C ASP A 42 12.90 10.81 -2.43
N SER A 43 12.06 9.94 -1.87
CA SER A 43 10.72 9.69 -2.40
C SER A 43 9.79 10.90 -2.37
N GLY A 44 10.08 11.90 -1.52
CA GLY A 44 9.18 13.03 -1.27
C GLY A 44 7.90 12.66 -0.52
N ILE A 45 7.75 11.40 -0.15
CA ILE A 45 6.61 10.86 0.60
C ILE A 45 6.84 11.05 2.10
N LYS A 46 5.81 11.46 2.82
CA LYS A 46 5.88 11.70 4.28
C LYS A 46 5.72 10.41 5.08
N ASN A 47 4.74 9.58 4.70
CA ASN A 47 4.44 8.32 5.37
C ASN A 47 5.29 7.18 4.78
N LYS A 48 6.63 7.31 4.90
CA LYS A 48 7.59 6.37 4.33
C LYS A 48 7.39 4.95 4.87
N GLY A 49 7.28 3.99 3.96
CA GLY A 49 7.15 2.58 4.28
C GLY A 49 5.78 2.16 4.81
N LYS A 50 4.77 3.02 4.74
CA LYS A 50 3.45 2.81 5.35
C LYS A 50 2.33 2.75 4.31
N TYR A 51 1.19 2.17 4.69
CA TYR A 51 -0.01 2.15 3.83
C TYR A 51 -0.45 3.54 3.39
N LEU A 52 -0.34 4.53 4.27
CA LEU A 52 -0.73 5.91 3.97
C LEU A 52 0.09 6.54 2.84
N ALA A 53 1.27 6.01 2.51
CA ALA A 53 2.05 6.45 1.36
C ALA A 53 1.25 6.40 0.04
N PHE A 54 0.36 5.42 -0.09
CA PHE A 54 -0.50 5.26 -1.28
C PHE A 54 -1.61 6.30 -1.38
N THR A 55 -1.80 7.14 -0.37
CA THR A 55 -2.81 8.21 -0.35
C THR A 55 -2.22 9.59 -0.67
N GLU A 56 -0.89 9.70 -0.67
CA GLU A 56 -0.21 10.96 -0.93
C GLU A 56 -0.18 11.27 -2.43
N LYS A 57 -0.37 12.56 -2.74
CA LYS A 57 -0.38 13.08 -4.12
C LYS A 57 0.68 14.15 -4.28
N ASP A 58 1.01 14.44 -5.54
CA ASP A 58 1.96 15.50 -5.91
C ASP A 58 3.36 15.32 -5.30
N THR A 59 3.73 14.07 -4.98
CA THR A 59 5.03 13.75 -4.40
C THR A 59 6.11 13.74 -5.47
N LYS A 60 7.30 14.25 -5.12
CA LYS A 60 8.43 14.38 -6.04
C LYS A 60 9.75 14.20 -5.30
N THR A 61 10.76 13.73 -6.03
CA THR A 61 12.14 13.80 -5.56
C THR A 61 12.62 15.25 -5.42
N PRO A 62 13.74 15.51 -4.74
CA PRO A 62 14.37 16.83 -4.70
C PRO A 62 14.64 17.43 -6.09
N ASP A 63 14.92 16.59 -7.08
CA ASP A 63 15.16 16.99 -8.47
C ASP A 63 13.87 17.16 -9.28
N GLY A 64 12.70 17.02 -8.66
CA GLY A 64 11.41 17.27 -9.28
C GLY A 64 10.81 16.08 -10.03
N VAL A 65 11.40 14.90 -9.97
CA VAL A 65 10.84 13.67 -10.58
C VAL A 65 9.60 13.23 -9.81
N VAL A 66 8.51 12.96 -10.52
CA VAL A 66 7.25 12.48 -9.94
C VAL A 66 7.43 11.10 -9.32
N THR A 67 6.93 10.93 -8.10
CA THR A 67 7.01 9.70 -7.33
C THR A 67 5.63 9.22 -6.86
N GLY A 68 5.59 8.13 -6.12
CA GLY A 68 4.39 7.66 -5.45
C GLY A 68 3.24 7.30 -6.38
N LEU A 69 2.03 7.60 -5.94
CA LEU A 69 0.80 7.24 -6.67
C LEU A 69 0.72 7.89 -8.05
N ASP A 70 1.21 9.13 -8.18
CA ASP A 70 1.13 9.85 -9.45
C ASP A 70 2.10 9.27 -10.48
N HIS A 71 3.26 8.77 -10.05
CA HIS A 71 4.17 8.01 -10.91
C HIS A 71 3.51 6.73 -11.46
N LEU A 72 2.79 5.98 -10.62
CA LEU A 72 2.07 4.78 -11.08
C LEU A 72 1.01 5.11 -12.13
N LYS A 73 0.33 6.24 -11.99
CA LYS A 73 -0.63 6.72 -12.99
C LYS A 73 0.05 7.09 -14.31
N ASP A 74 1.17 7.79 -14.24
CA ASP A 74 1.94 8.20 -15.42
C ASP A 74 2.48 6.99 -16.19
N LEU A 75 2.81 5.89 -15.48
CA LEU A 75 3.17 4.60 -16.09
C LEU A 75 1.98 3.87 -16.73
N GLY A 76 0.75 4.32 -16.49
CA GLY A 76 -0.46 3.65 -16.99
C GLY A 76 -0.80 2.36 -16.24
N VAL A 77 -0.34 2.21 -15.00
CA VAL A 77 -0.69 1.08 -14.13
C VAL A 77 -2.18 1.09 -13.84
N THR A 78 -2.85 -0.02 -14.10
CA THR A 78 -4.29 -0.18 -13.86
C THR A 78 -4.59 -0.98 -12.60
N HIS A 79 -3.67 -1.85 -12.19
CA HIS A 79 -3.81 -2.70 -11.02
C HIS A 79 -2.51 -2.72 -10.23
N VAL A 80 -2.58 -2.44 -8.95
CA VAL A 80 -1.49 -2.64 -8.01
C VAL A 80 -1.68 -3.99 -7.33
N HIS A 81 -0.68 -4.85 -7.45
CA HIS A 81 -0.59 -6.12 -6.75
C HIS A 81 0.35 -5.95 -5.56
N LEU A 82 -0.21 -5.86 -4.35
CA LEU A 82 0.62 -5.75 -3.16
C LEU A 82 1.26 -7.11 -2.83
N LEU A 83 2.57 -7.12 -2.51
CA LEU A 83 3.14 -8.24 -1.78
C LEU A 83 2.35 -8.46 -0.48
N PRO A 84 2.43 -9.66 0.13
CA PRO A 84 1.58 -9.97 1.28
C PRO A 84 1.63 -8.91 2.37
N VAL A 85 0.48 -8.57 2.92
CA VAL A 85 0.27 -7.51 3.91
C VAL A 85 -0.42 -8.02 5.17
N PHE A 86 -0.47 -9.33 5.35
CA PHE A 86 -0.98 -9.94 6.58
C PHE A 86 0.09 -9.87 7.67
N ASP A 87 -0.35 -9.94 8.91
CA ASP A 87 0.49 -9.94 10.11
C ASP A 87 1.67 -10.92 9.98
N PHE A 88 2.91 -10.42 10.01
CA PHE A 88 4.11 -11.21 9.74
C PHE A 88 4.59 -11.95 10.98
N ALA A 89 4.98 -13.22 10.83
CA ALA A 89 5.45 -14.05 11.94
C ALA A 89 6.86 -13.67 12.43
N SER A 90 7.71 -13.19 11.54
CA SER A 90 9.15 -13.01 11.83
C SER A 90 9.60 -11.55 11.94
N ILE A 91 8.68 -10.62 12.17
CA ILE A 91 9.01 -9.22 12.42
C ILE A 91 8.76 -8.85 13.89
N ASP A 92 9.67 -8.09 14.47
CA ASP A 92 9.47 -7.43 15.76
C ASP A 92 9.06 -5.98 15.49
N GLU A 93 7.78 -5.68 15.62
CA GLU A 93 7.21 -4.36 15.32
C GLU A 93 7.87 -3.22 16.09
N THR A 94 8.47 -3.51 17.25
CA THR A 94 9.14 -2.50 18.09
C THR A 94 10.52 -2.13 17.57
N LYS A 95 11.17 -3.01 16.82
CA LYS A 95 12.50 -2.82 16.27
C LYS A 95 12.50 -2.51 14.78
N GLY A 96 11.40 -2.87 14.13
CA GLY A 96 11.31 -2.84 12.69
C GLY A 96 12.16 -3.93 12.03
N GLY A 97 12.22 -3.89 10.72
CA GLY A 97 12.97 -4.85 9.93
C GLY A 97 12.45 -4.91 8.52
N TYR A 98 13.03 -5.81 7.72
CA TYR A 98 12.56 -6.11 6.39
C TYR A 98 11.92 -7.48 6.36
N ASN A 99 10.70 -7.57 5.83
CA ASN A 99 10.00 -8.82 5.62
C ASN A 99 9.24 -8.76 4.30
N TRP A 100 9.34 -9.79 3.49
CA TRP A 100 8.62 -9.90 2.22
C TRP A 100 7.12 -10.16 2.38
N GLY A 101 6.69 -10.56 3.59
CA GLY A 101 5.28 -10.84 3.91
C GLY A 101 4.83 -12.28 3.63
N TYR A 102 5.72 -13.17 3.21
CA TYR A 102 5.36 -14.56 2.86
C TYR A 102 5.37 -15.53 4.05
N ASP A 103 5.42 -15.01 5.27
CA ASP A 103 5.35 -15.76 6.52
C ASP A 103 4.21 -15.26 7.43
N PRO A 104 2.95 -15.27 6.97
CA PRO A 104 1.85 -14.73 7.75
C PRO A 104 1.62 -15.53 9.03
N TYR A 105 1.51 -14.81 10.16
CA TYR A 105 1.11 -15.36 11.45
C TYR A 105 -0.41 -15.35 11.58
N LEU A 106 -1.04 -14.23 11.28
CA LEU A 106 -2.50 -14.10 11.28
C LEU A 106 -2.99 -13.69 9.89
N TYR A 107 -3.71 -14.58 9.23
CA TYR A 107 -4.36 -14.28 7.96
C TYR A 107 -5.51 -13.27 8.14
N ASN A 108 -5.69 -12.38 7.17
CA ASN A 108 -6.72 -11.33 7.15
C ASN A 108 -6.62 -10.31 8.30
N VAL A 109 -5.45 -10.22 8.95
CA VAL A 109 -5.07 -9.13 9.85
C VAL A 109 -3.96 -8.34 9.16
N LEU A 110 -4.11 -7.03 9.08
CA LEU A 110 -3.09 -6.18 8.47
C LEU A 110 -1.83 -6.14 9.33
N GLU A 111 -0.68 -6.10 8.65
CA GLU A 111 0.62 -5.94 9.30
C GLU A 111 0.71 -4.60 10.03
N GLY A 112 0.91 -4.66 11.35
CA GLY A 112 0.95 -3.49 12.22
C GLY A 112 2.11 -2.56 11.91
N PHE A 113 3.28 -3.12 11.61
CA PHE A 113 4.48 -2.37 11.24
C PHE A 113 4.28 -1.47 10.01
N LEU A 114 3.37 -1.81 9.11
CA LEU A 114 3.04 -1.02 7.92
C LEU A 114 1.95 0.05 8.19
N CYS A 115 1.32 0.05 9.36
CA CYS A 115 0.24 0.98 9.70
C CYS A 115 0.75 2.36 10.16
N TYR A 116 1.75 2.41 11.07
CA TYR A 116 2.20 3.62 11.77
C TYR A 116 3.71 3.79 11.72
#